data_92f33d46630636c4eeb2bff9bef98588
#
_entry.id   92f33d46630636c4eeb2bff9bef98588
#
_cell.length_a   1.000
_cell.length_b   1.000
_cell.length_c   1.000
_cell.angle_alpha   90.00
_cell.angle_beta   90.00
_cell.angle_gamma   90.00
#
_symmetry.space_group_name_H-M   'P 1'
#
loop_
_entity.id
_entity.type
_entity.pdbx_description
1 polymer ?
#
loop_
_entity_poly.entity_id
_entity_poly.type
_entity_poly.pdbx_seq_one_letter_code
_entity_poly.pdbx_strand_id
1 'polypeptide(L)'
;MNLLTVKHLSVQLEERSVVEDLSFELEPGERLSILGPNGAGKTVLLKALLNLLPYKGEIHWGDSVRIGYVPQKIDADTHLPLTFTDLFRAKCKTLKINFDEVADIANRVGLTKQILETPVGHLSGGQFQRGLIGFSLIGSPNVLLMDEPTASVDEPGEEHIYELINRLQTQHNLASIMVSHDLSFVFRYATKVLCLNRLQVCFGSPTEALSSEVLTKLYGESVGFYDHRHNHQA
;
A
#
# COMPACT_ATOMS: atom_id res chain seq x y z
N MET A 1 -20.81 -3.79 -6.67
CA MET A 1 -20.17 -5.14 -6.81
C MET A 1 -18.77 -4.97 -6.24
N ASN A 2 -18.40 -5.80 -5.26
CA ASN A 2 -17.14 -5.65 -4.56
C ASN A 2 -15.96 -5.97 -5.47
N LEU A 3 -14.83 -5.26 -5.30
CA LEU A 3 -13.59 -5.56 -5.99
C LEU A 3 -12.88 -6.76 -5.35
N LEU A 4 -13.00 -6.90 -4.02
CA LEU A 4 -12.44 -8.00 -3.24
C LEU A 4 -13.45 -8.46 -2.19
N THR A 5 -13.59 -9.77 -2.03
CA THR A 5 -14.27 -10.40 -0.89
C THR A 5 -13.33 -11.43 -0.28
N VAL A 6 -13.08 -11.29 1.02
CA VAL A 6 -12.26 -12.21 1.82
C VAL A 6 -13.15 -12.83 2.88
N LYS A 7 -13.11 -14.18 3.01
CA LYS A 7 -13.90 -14.93 3.99
C LYS A 7 -13.04 -15.94 4.70
N HIS A 8 -13.06 -15.88 6.03
CA HIS A 8 -12.40 -16.85 6.93
C HIS A 8 -10.93 -17.10 6.56
N LEU A 9 -10.23 -16.04 6.09
CA LEU A 9 -8.84 -16.14 5.66
C LEU A 9 -7.92 -16.42 6.85
N SER A 10 -7.15 -17.49 6.75
CA SER A 10 -6.10 -17.83 7.71
C SER A 10 -4.82 -18.18 6.97
N VAL A 11 -3.69 -17.67 7.47
CA VAL A 11 -2.36 -17.91 6.93
C VAL A 11 -1.46 -18.48 8.01
N GLN A 12 -0.82 -19.60 7.71
CA GLN A 12 0.19 -20.23 8.55
C GLN A 12 1.54 -20.17 7.87
N LEU A 13 2.57 -19.77 8.60
CA LEU A 13 3.96 -19.85 8.17
C LEU A 13 4.68 -20.83 9.11
N GLU A 14 5.22 -21.90 8.52
CA GLU A 14 5.74 -23.04 9.26
C GLU A 14 4.68 -23.59 10.24
N GLU A 15 4.92 -23.58 11.53
CA GLU A 15 3.98 -24.03 12.57
C GLU A 15 3.21 -22.89 13.26
N ARG A 16 3.41 -21.64 12.80
CA ARG A 16 2.81 -20.45 13.45
C ARG A 16 1.66 -19.90 12.62
N SER A 17 0.52 -19.73 13.27
CA SER A 17 -0.59 -18.95 12.71
C SER A 17 -0.22 -17.46 12.75
N VAL A 18 -0.30 -16.80 11.59
CA VAL A 18 0.08 -15.38 11.43
C VAL A 18 -1.14 -14.51 11.19
N VAL A 19 -2.12 -15.04 10.45
CA VAL A 19 -3.44 -14.42 10.24
C VAL A 19 -4.49 -15.47 10.54
N GLU A 20 -5.50 -15.12 11.31
CA GLU A 20 -6.52 -16.05 11.78
C GLU A 20 -7.93 -15.50 11.50
N ASP A 21 -8.75 -16.28 10.78
CA ASP A 21 -10.19 -16.07 10.57
C ASP A 21 -10.59 -14.64 10.16
N LEU A 22 -9.86 -14.07 9.19
CA LEU A 22 -10.08 -12.71 8.72
C LEU A 22 -11.14 -12.66 7.62
N SER A 23 -12.11 -11.75 7.78
CA SER A 23 -13.16 -11.52 6.77
C SER A 23 -13.37 -10.03 6.55
N PHE A 24 -13.31 -9.58 5.29
CA PHE A 24 -13.56 -8.19 4.90
C PHE A 24 -13.84 -8.06 3.41
N GLU A 25 -14.27 -6.89 3.00
CA GLU A 25 -14.56 -6.56 1.61
C GLU A 25 -13.94 -5.23 1.22
N LEU A 26 -13.66 -5.06 -0.08
CA LEU A 26 -13.19 -3.82 -0.69
C LEU A 26 -14.12 -3.43 -1.83
N GLU A 27 -14.65 -2.22 -1.77
CA GLU A 27 -15.49 -1.64 -2.79
C GLU A 27 -14.70 -0.74 -3.77
N PRO A 28 -15.27 -0.42 -4.96
CA PRO A 28 -14.64 0.53 -5.88
C PRO A 28 -14.38 1.89 -5.22
N GLY A 29 -13.16 2.42 -5.40
CA GLY A 29 -12.76 3.70 -4.83
C GLY A 29 -12.49 3.69 -3.32
N GLU A 30 -12.69 2.57 -2.63
CA GLU A 30 -12.35 2.45 -1.22
C GLU A 30 -10.84 2.48 -0.97
N ARG A 31 -10.46 3.08 0.16
CA ARG A 31 -9.09 3.21 0.63
C ARG A 31 -8.98 2.53 1.99
N LEU A 32 -8.64 1.25 1.96
CA LEU A 32 -8.49 0.43 3.16
C LEU A 32 -7.05 0.56 3.69
N SER A 33 -6.90 1.05 4.92
CA SER A 33 -5.63 1.02 5.63
C SER A 33 -5.56 -0.15 6.60
N ILE A 34 -4.47 -0.93 6.53
CA ILE A 34 -4.19 -2.02 7.47
C ILE A 34 -3.24 -1.49 8.54
N LEU A 35 -3.70 -1.50 9.78
CA LEU A 35 -2.97 -1.08 10.97
C LEU A 35 -2.63 -2.28 11.85
N GLY A 36 -1.55 -2.17 12.61
CA GLY A 36 -1.16 -3.18 13.60
C GLY A 36 0.33 -3.11 13.93
N PRO A 37 0.76 -3.73 15.02
CA PRO A 37 2.16 -3.74 15.42
C PRO A 37 3.05 -4.50 14.43
N ASN A 38 4.36 -4.37 14.61
CA ASN A 38 5.32 -5.17 13.83
C ASN A 38 5.12 -6.66 14.14
N GLY A 39 5.12 -7.49 13.10
CA GLY A 39 4.84 -8.93 13.22
C GLY A 39 3.35 -9.30 13.31
N ALA A 40 2.42 -8.34 13.21
CA ALA A 40 0.97 -8.59 13.23
C ALA A 40 0.43 -9.38 12.02
N GLY A 41 1.24 -9.58 10.97
CA GLY A 41 0.82 -10.31 9.77
C GLY A 41 0.42 -9.42 8.58
N LYS A 42 0.61 -8.10 8.65
CA LYS A 42 0.19 -7.13 7.60
C LYS A 42 0.75 -7.47 6.21
N THR A 43 2.07 -7.60 6.09
CA THR A 43 2.73 -8.02 4.83
C THR A 43 2.32 -9.43 4.40
N VAL A 44 2.12 -10.33 5.36
CA VAL A 44 1.65 -11.71 5.09
C VAL A 44 0.26 -11.70 4.49
N LEU A 45 -0.64 -10.85 5.02
CA LEU A 45 -1.97 -10.63 4.45
C LEU A 45 -1.89 -10.12 3.02
N LEU A 46 -1.10 -9.07 2.72
CA LEU A 46 -0.93 -8.59 1.35
C LEU A 46 -0.40 -9.65 0.40
N LYS A 47 0.57 -10.46 0.84
CA LYS A 47 1.11 -11.57 0.04
C LYS A 47 0.07 -12.68 -0.20
N ALA A 48 -0.78 -12.98 0.77
CA ALA A 48 -1.90 -13.93 0.60
C ALA A 48 -2.93 -13.39 -0.41
N LEU A 49 -3.30 -12.11 -0.33
CA LEU A 49 -4.19 -11.46 -1.30
C LEU A 49 -3.65 -11.50 -2.73
N LEU A 50 -2.33 -11.49 -2.90
CA LEU A 50 -1.63 -11.64 -4.18
C LEU A 50 -1.44 -13.10 -4.60
N ASN A 51 -1.94 -14.07 -3.82
CA ASN A 51 -1.73 -15.50 -4.02
C ASN A 51 -0.24 -15.90 -4.06
N LEU A 52 0.60 -15.19 -3.30
CA LEU A 52 2.04 -15.46 -3.17
C LEU A 52 2.36 -16.37 -1.97
N LEU A 53 1.38 -16.62 -1.11
CA LEU A 53 1.49 -17.50 0.06
C LEU A 53 0.27 -18.42 0.12
N PRO A 54 0.42 -19.67 0.60
CA PRO A 54 -0.69 -20.56 0.83
C PRO A 54 -1.58 -20.04 1.98
N TYR A 55 -2.88 -20.19 1.85
CA TYR A 55 -3.87 -19.77 2.83
C TYR A 55 -5.04 -20.76 2.91
N LYS A 56 -5.84 -20.64 3.97
CA LYS A 56 -7.16 -21.28 4.14
C LYS A 56 -8.22 -20.20 4.09
N GLY A 57 -9.45 -20.56 3.71
CA GLY A 57 -10.54 -19.61 3.50
C GLY A 57 -10.69 -19.21 2.04
N GLU A 58 -11.35 -18.10 1.77
CA GLU A 58 -11.67 -17.65 0.42
C GLU A 58 -11.13 -16.22 0.18
N ILE A 59 -10.48 -16.04 -0.96
CA ILE A 59 -10.11 -14.74 -1.52
C ILE A 59 -10.70 -14.67 -2.92
N HIS A 60 -11.64 -13.77 -3.14
CA HIS A 60 -12.27 -13.58 -4.44
C HIS A 60 -12.07 -12.14 -4.92
N TRP A 61 -11.30 -11.98 -5.98
CA TRP A 61 -11.16 -10.74 -6.74
C TRP A 61 -12.18 -10.72 -7.87
N GLY A 62 -12.83 -9.59 -8.10
CA GLY A 62 -13.73 -9.42 -9.23
C GLY A 62 -13.03 -9.61 -10.59
N ASP A 63 -13.73 -10.11 -11.59
CA ASP A 63 -13.16 -10.48 -12.91
C ASP A 63 -12.44 -9.35 -13.63
N SER A 64 -12.83 -8.09 -13.40
CA SER A 64 -12.23 -6.90 -14.01
C SER A 64 -11.09 -6.30 -13.20
N VAL A 65 -10.71 -6.91 -12.06
CA VAL A 65 -9.69 -6.36 -11.17
C VAL A 65 -8.30 -6.54 -11.78
N ARG A 66 -7.57 -5.43 -11.83
CA ARG A 66 -6.15 -5.38 -12.16
C ARG A 66 -5.42 -4.76 -10.99
N ILE A 67 -4.46 -5.50 -10.45
CA ILE A 67 -3.75 -5.14 -9.23
C ILE A 67 -2.40 -4.53 -9.58
N GLY A 68 -2.11 -3.34 -9.03
CA GLY A 68 -0.76 -2.81 -8.89
C GLY A 68 -0.23 -3.10 -7.49
N TYR A 69 1.02 -3.52 -7.37
CA TYR A 69 1.65 -3.78 -6.07
C TYR A 69 2.90 -2.95 -5.87
N VAL A 70 2.97 -2.29 -4.73
CA VAL A 70 4.15 -1.54 -4.24
C VAL A 70 4.66 -2.24 -2.99
N PRO A 71 5.80 -2.93 -3.05
CA PRO A 71 6.39 -3.63 -1.90
C PRO A 71 7.05 -2.64 -0.94
N GLN A 72 7.20 -3.04 0.33
CA GLN A 72 7.85 -2.26 1.39
C GLN A 72 9.32 -1.95 1.06
N LYS A 73 10.05 -2.95 0.60
CA LYS A 73 11.47 -2.83 0.29
C LYS A 73 11.82 -3.74 -0.88
N ILE A 74 12.59 -3.20 -1.78
CA ILE A 74 13.34 -3.99 -2.76
C ILE A 74 14.81 -3.74 -2.43
N ASP A 75 15.53 -4.79 -2.05
CA ASP A 75 16.98 -4.70 -1.92
C ASP A 75 17.58 -4.59 -3.33
N ALA A 76 17.65 -3.35 -3.82
CA ALA A 76 18.32 -3.05 -5.07
C ALA A 76 19.83 -3.14 -4.79
N ASP A 77 20.48 -4.15 -5.36
CA ASP A 77 21.94 -4.19 -5.37
C ASP A 77 22.46 -2.94 -6.10
N THR A 78 23.19 -2.10 -5.36
CA THR A 78 23.75 -0.85 -5.89
C THR A 78 24.72 -1.07 -7.05
N HIS A 79 25.21 -2.29 -7.23
CA HIS A 79 26.11 -2.67 -8.33
C HIS A 79 25.37 -3.04 -9.61
N LEU A 80 24.05 -3.27 -9.56
CA LEU A 80 23.26 -3.56 -10.77
C LEU A 80 23.01 -2.26 -11.56
N PRO A 81 23.45 -2.17 -12.81
CA PRO A 81 23.20 -0.99 -13.65
C PRO A 81 21.77 -0.98 -14.22
N LEU A 82 20.79 -1.34 -13.37
CA LEU A 82 19.38 -1.42 -13.73
C LEU A 82 18.71 -0.07 -13.51
N THR A 83 17.95 0.40 -14.48
CA THR A 83 17.19 1.67 -14.43
C THR A 83 15.69 1.43 -14.39
N PHE A 84 14.91 2.46 -14.00
CA PHE A 84 13.45 2.37 -14.11
C PHE A 84 13.00 2.30 -15.57
N THR A 85 13.74 2.87 -16.52
CA THR A 85 13.47 2.69 -17.95
C THR A 85 13.50 1.23 -18.33
N ASP A 86 14.49 0.46 -17.84
CA ASP A 86 14.62 -0.98 -18.12
C ASP A 86 13.47 -1.77 -17.49
N LEU A 87 13.17 -1.48 -16.23
CA LEU A 87 12.07 -2.13 -15.49
C LEU A 87 10.72 -1.87 -16.17
N PHE A 88 10.46 -0.62 -16.54
CA PHE A 88 9.21 -0.24 -17.19
C PHE A 88 9.06 -0.91 -18.55
N ARG A 89 10.16 -0.91 -19.35
CA ARG A 89 10.19 -1.59 -20.65
C ARG A 89 9.93 -3.10 -20.51
N ALA A 90 10.57 -3.75 -19.53
CA ALA A 90 10.36 -5.18 -19.25
C ALA A 90 8.91 -5.48 -18.91
N LYS A 91 8.29 -4.67 -18.02
CA LYS A 91 6.88 -4.83 -17.65
C LYS A 91 5.93 -4.60 -18.82
N CYS A 92 6.14 -3.53 -19.61
CA CYS A 92 5.35 -3.27 -20.82
C CYS A 92 5.42 -4.43 -21.81
N LYS A 93 6.62 -4.98 -22.03
CA LYS A 93 6.81 -6.16 -22.89
C LYS A 93 6.05 -7.38 -22.36
N THR A 94 6.09 -7.64 -21.06
CA THR A 94 5.38 -8.76 -20.42
C THR A 94 3.86 -8.62 -20.55
N LEU A 95 3.35 -7.41 -20.39
CA LEU A 95 1.91 -7.09 -20.48
C LEU A 95 1.45 -6.83 -21.93
N LYS A 96 2.38 -6.81 -22.92
CA LYS A 96 2.11 -6.46 -24.33
C LYS A 96 1.50 -5.06 -24.49
N ILE A 97 1.96 -4.10 -23.70
CA ILE A 97 1.53 -2.70 -23.70
C ILE A 97 2.58 -1.85 -24.42
N ASN A 98 2.13 -0.78 -25.11
CA ASN A 98 3.04 0.16 -25.75
C ASN A 98 3.85 0.92 -24.70
N PHE A 99 5.17 1.02 -24.89
CA PHE A 99 6.06 1.77 -23.99
C PHE A 99 5.78 3.28 -23.99
N ASP A 100 5.13 3.83 -25.01
CA ASP A 100 4.76 5.25 -25.07
C ASP A 100 3.82 5.68 -23.92
N GLU A 101 3.03 4.75 -23.37
CA GLU A 101 2.17 4.99 -22.20
C GLU A 101 2.97 5.32 -20.93
N VAL A 102 4.23 4.91 -20.88
CA VAL A 102 5.13 5.14 -19.74
C VAL A 102 5.42 6.62 -19.51
N ALA A 103 5.48 7.43 -20.57
CA ALA A 103 5.78 8.86 -20.45
C ALA A 103 4.72 9.59 -19.59
N ASP A 104 3.44 9.24 -19.79
CA ASP A 104 2.35 9.80 -19.00
C ASP A 104 2.42 9.32 -17.53
N ILE A 105 2.67 8.04 -17.30
CA ILE A 105 2.86 7.50 -15.95
C ILE A 105 4.04 8.18 -15.25
N ALA A 106 5.18 8.34 -15.92
CA ALA A 106 6.35 9.00 -15.36
C ALA A 106 6.05 10.45 -14.94
N ASN A 107 5.32 11.19 -15.78
CA ASN A 107 4.89 12.55 -15.47
C ASN A 107 3.96 12.58 -14.24
N ARG A 108 2.98 11.66 -14.16
CA ARG A 108 2.04 11.58 -13.03
C ARG A 108 2.74 11.35 -11.69
N VAL A 109 3.80 10.55 -11.66
CA VAL A 109 4.58 10.26 -10.45
C VAL A 109 5.79 11.18 -10.25
N GLY A 110 5.98 12.17 -11.14
CA GLY A 110 7.06 13.16 -11.03
C GLY A 110 8.45 12.58 -11.31
N LEU A 111 8.58 11.63 -12.23
CA LEU A 111 9.86 11.08 -12.69
C LEU A 111 10.32 11.79 -13.95
N THR A 112 11.46 12.47 -13.87
CA THR A 112 12.12 13.04 -15.05
C THR A 112 12.86 11.96 -15.83
N LYS A 113 13.17 12.26 -17.11
CA LYS A 113 13.99 11.36 -17.94
C LYS A 113 15.32 11.01 -17.25
N GLN A 114 15.98 11.99 -16.62
CA GLN A 114 17.22 11.78 -15.90
C GLN A 114 17.05 10.76 -14.77
N ILE A 115 15.98 10.84 -13.97
CA ILE A 115 15.70 9.87 -12.89
C ILE A 115 15.44 8.50 -13.46
N LEU A 116 14.67 8.39 -14.56
CA LEU A 116 14.35 7.11 -15.20
C LEU A 116 15.60 6.41 -15.75
N GLU A 117 16.62 7.15 -16.19
CA GLU A 117 17.88 6.65 -16.75
C GLU A 117 18.98 6.49 -15.69
N THR A 118 18.77 6.93 -14.44
CA THR A 118 19.70 6.74 -13.34
C THR A 118 19.59 5.31 -12.80
N PRO A 119 20.72 4.61 -12.56
CA PRO A 119 20.70 3.30 -11.92
C PRO A 119 19.98 3.34 -10.58
N VAL A 120 19.09 2.36 -10.34
CA VAL A 120 18.18 2.35 -9.16
C VAL A 120 18.92 2.45 -7.82
N GLY A 121 20.12 1.90 -7.71
CA GLY A 121 20.94 1.99 -6.51
C GLY A 121 21.51 3.41 -6.23
N HIS A 122 21.41 4.35 -7.16
CA HIS A 122 21.88 5.74 -7.01
C HIS A 122 20.73 6.75 -6.82
N LEU A 123 19.49 6.30 -6.79
CA LEU A 123 18.33 7.14 -6.56
C LEU A 123 18.15 7.45 -5.07
N SER A 124 17.59 8.64 -4.76
CA SER A 124 17.11 8.90 -3.40
C SER A 124 15.92 7.98 -3.07
N GLY A 125 15.65 7.76 -1.76
CA GLY A 125 14.52 6.95 -1.32
C GLY A 125 13.19 7.39 -1.93
N GLY A 126 12.93 8.70 -1.95
CA GLY A 126 11.72 9.26 -2.57
C GLY A 126 11.65 9.09 -4.10
N GLN A 127 12.79 9.21 -4.81
CA GLN A 127 12.86 8.95 -6.25
C GLN A 127 12.61 7.48 -6.56
N PHE A 128 13.24 6.59 -5.80
CA PHE A 128 13.05 5.15 -5.92
C PHE A 128 11.59 4.77 -5.65
N GLN A 129 11.00 5.31 -4.58
CA GLN A 129 9.61 5.04 -4.22
C GLN A 129 8.62 5.51 -5.29
N ARG A 130 8.83 6.72 -5.86
CA ARG A 130 8.04 7.19 -7.02
C ARG A 130 8.19 6.26 -8.23
N GLY A 131 9.39 5.71 -8.44
CA GLY A 131 9.65 4.71 -9.47
C GLY A 131 8.83 3.44 -9.26
N LEU A 132 8.77 2.92 -8.03
CA LEU A 132 7.96 1.75 -7.68
C LEU A 132 6.46 2.00 -7.86
N ILE A 133 5.98 3.18 -7.43
CA ILE A 133 4.59 3.59 -7.65
C ILE A 133 4.31 3.66 -9.15
N GLY A 134 5.17 4.31 -9.95
CA GLY A 134 5.04 4.35 -11.41
C GLY A 134 5.02 2.96 -12.03
N PHE A 135 5.92 2.08 -11.61
CA PHE A 135 5.94 0.69 -12.04
C PHE A 135 4.63 -0.02 -11.72
N SER A 136 4.05 0.20 -10.55
CA SER A 136 2.77 -0.42 -10.16
C SER A 136 1.61 0.02 -11.05
N LEU A 137 1.65 1.25 -11.59
CA LEU A 137 0.59 1.83 -12.44
C LEU A 137 0.60 1.31 -13.88
N ILE A 138 1.70 0.71 -14.36
CA ILE A 138 1.77 0.12 -15.70
C ILE A 138 0.76 -1.02 -15.81
N GLY A 139 -0.09 -1.00 -16.82
CA GLY A 139 -1.20 -1.93 -17.02
C GLY A 139 -2.53 -1.41 -16.50
N SER A 140 -2.59 -0.13 -16.13
CA SER A 140 -3.81 0.56 -15.71
C SER A 140 -4.57 -0.21 -14.61
N PRO A 141 -3.96 -0.45 -13.43
CA PRO A 141 -4.64 -1.12 -12.33
C PRO A 141 -5.85 -0.31 -11.87
N ASN A 142 -6.84 -0.99 -11.29
CA ASN A 142 -7.95 -0.35 -10.59
C ASN A 142 -7.90 -0.60 -9.07
N VAL A 143 -6.92 -1.41 -8.64
CA VAL A 143 -6.60 -1.62 -7.22
C VAL A 143 -5.10 -1.49 -7.01
N LEU A 144 -4.68 -0.76 -5.97
CA LEU A 144 -3.30 -0.68 -5.51
C LEU A 144 -3.15 -1.39 -4.17
N LEU A 145 -2.23 -2.34 -4.10
CA LEU A 145 -1.75 -2.91 -2.84
C LEU A 145 -0.40 -2.26 -2.51
N MET A 146 -0.25 -1.71 -1.31
CA MET A 146 0.95 -0.98 -0.91
C MET A 146 1.38 -1.43 0.49
N ASP A 147 2.62 -1.89 0.59
CA ASP A 147 3.21 -2.36 1.84
C ASP A 147 4.18 -1.30 2.36
N GLU A 148 3.73 -0.46 3.31
CA GLU A 148 4.52 0.64 3.90
C GLU A 148 5.25 1.50 2.85
N PRO A 149 4.54 2.18 1.94
CA PRO A 149 5.15 2.84 0.78
C PRO A 149 6.06 4.01 1.12
N THR A 150 6.21 4.39 2.38
CA THR A 150 7.09 5.49 2.84
C THR A 150 8.29 5.02 3.66
N ALA A 151 8.41 3.72 3.97
CA ALA A 151 9.42 3.19 4.88
C ALA A 151 10.89 3.50 4.52
N SER A 152 11.17 3.90 3.28
CA SER A 152 12.53 4.23 2.81
C SER A 152 12.70 5.72 2.47
N VAL A 153 11.77 6.56 2.93
CA VAL A 153 11.72 7.99 2.62
C VAL A 153 11.91 8.77 3.92
N ASP A 154 12.57 9.92 3.86
CA ASP A 154 12.69 10.84 5.00
C ASP A 154 11.35 11.53 5.32
N GLU A 155 11.17 11.98 6.54
CA GLU A 155 9.91 12.55 7.05
C GLU A 155 9.27 13.62 6.13
N PRO A 156 10.02 14.61 5.57
CA PRO A 156 9.44 15.54 4.61
C PRO A 156 9.02 14.88 3.29
N GLY A 157 9.70 13.84 2.87
CA GLY A 157 9.39 13.06 1.67
C GLY A 157 8.18 12.16 1.82
N GLU A 158 7.89 11.67 3.03
CA GLU A 158 6.73 10.83 3.31
C GLU A 158 5.41 11.53 2.95
N GLU A 159 5.25 12.78 3.37
CA GLU A 159 4.05 13.56 3.07
C GLU A 159 3.85 13.71 1.56
N HIS A 160 4.92 13.97 0.81
CA HIS A 160 4.84 14.06 -0.66
C HIS A 160 4.44 12.74 -1.33
N ILE A 161 4.87 11.58 -0.79
CA ILE A 161 4.46 10.27 -1.30
C ILE A 161 2.99 10.03 -0.99
N TYR A 162 2.52 10.36 0.21
CA TYR A 162 1.11 10.24 0.58
C TYR A 162 0.20 11.15 -0.27
N GLU A 163 0.61 12.39 -0.52
CA GLU A 163 -0.11 13.30 -1.41
C GLU A 163 -0.17 12.77 -2.86
N LEU A 164 0.94 12.22 -3.35
CA LEU A 164 0.99 11.58 -4.66
C LEU A 164 -0.01 10.42 -4.74
N ILE A 165 0.01 9.51 -3.76
CA ILE A 165 -0.90 8.37 -3.72
C ILE A 165 -2.36 8.85 -3.67
N ASN A 166 -2.69 9.80 -2.79
CA ASN A 166 -4.05 10.36 -2.69
C ASN A 166 -4.51 10.99 -4.00
N ARG A 167 -3.64 11.76 -4.67
CA ARG A 167 -3.95 12.36 -5.97
C ARG A 167 -4.25 11.30 -7.01
N LEU A 168 -3.43 10.26 -7.12
CA LEU A 168 -3.63 9.15 -8.05
C LEU A 168 -4.94 8.41 -7.78
N GLN A 169 -5.25 8.12 -6.52
CA GLN A 169 -6.49 7.47 -6.12
C GLN A 169 -7.72 8.30 -6.48
N THR A 170 -7.68 9.60 -6.21
CA THR A 170 -8.80 10.51 -6.47
C THR A 170 -9.03 10.72 -7.97
N GLN A 171 -7.95 10.94 -8.74
CA GLN A 171 -8.06 11.22 -10.17
C GLN A 171 -8.49 10.01 -11.01
N HIS A 172 -8.15 8.80 -10.56
CA HIS A 172 -8.42 7.57 -11.31
C HIS A 172 -9.45 6.64 -10.62
N ASN A 173 -10.09 7.10 -9.54
CA ASN A 173 -11.01 6.30 -8.73
C ASN A 173 -10.42 4.93 -8.34
N LEU A 174 -9.14 4.92 -7.98
CA LEU A 174 -8.42 3.70 -7.60
C LEU A 174 -8.81 3.26 -6.20
N ALA A 175 -9.24 2.03 -6.05
CA ALA A 175 -9.30 1.41 -4.73
C ALA A 175 -7.89 1.05 -4.25
N SER A 176 -7.69 0.98 -2.95
CA SER A 176 -6.39 0.59 -2.40
C SER A 176 -6.48 -0.18 -1.10
N ILE A 177 -5.48 -1.02 -0.87
CA ILE A 177 -5.16 -1.59 0.43
C ILE A 177 -3.73 -1.19 0.76
N MET A 178 -3.55 -0.43 1.84
CA MET A 178 -2.26 0.09 2.26
C MET A 178 -1.93 -0.33 3.68
N VAL A 179 -0.77 -0.92 3.87
CA VAL A 179 -0.18 -1.07 5.19
C VAL A 179 0.46 0.25 5.56
N SER A 180 0.08 0.82 6.72
CA SER A 180 0.65 2.05 7.24
C SER A 180 0.78 1.95 8.76
N HIS A 181 1.74 2.66 9.32
CA HIS A 181 1.88 2.90 10.76
C HIS A 181 1.57 4.36 11.14
N ASP A 182 1.31 5.21 10.15
CA ASP A 182 0.98 6.63 10.34
C ASP A 182 -0.53 6.82 10.52
N LEU A 183 -0.94 7.06 11.76
CA LEU A 183 -2.34 7.32 12.11
C LEU A 183 -2.85 8.63 11.50
N SER A 184 -2.00 9.66 11.37
CA SER A 184 -2.39 10.97 10.80
C SER A 184 -2.79 10.80 9.34
N PHE A 185 -2.00 10.04 8.58
CA PHE A 185 -2.33 9.66 7.22
C PHE A 185 -3.66 8.88 7.14
N VAL A 186 -3.83 7.90 8.02
CA VAL A 186 -5.03 7.05 8.04
C VAL A 186 -6.28 7.88 8.28
N PHE A 187 -6.28 8.77 9.29
CA PHE A 187 -7.42 9.66 9.55
C PHE A 187 -7.72 10.63 8.41
N ARG A 188 -6.70 11.06 7.68
CA ARG A 188 -6.82 12.05 6.59
C ARG A 188 -7.30 11.44 5.28
N TYR A 189 -6.89 10.22 4.97
CA TYR A 189 -7.04 9.67 3.61
C TYR A 189 -7.75 8.33 3.52
N ALA A 190 -7.78 7.52 4.57
CA ALA A 190 -8.46 6.22 4.53
C ALA A 190 -9.98 6.38 4.63
N THR A 191 -10.71 5.54 3.89
CA THR A 191 -12.18 5.42 4.03
C THR A 191 -12.54 4.30 4.99
N LYS A 192 -11.71 3.27 5.06
CA LYS A 192 -11.82 2.14 6.01
C LYS A 192 -10.48 1.79 6.62
N VAL A 193 -10.51 1.23 7.81
CA VAL A 193 -9.36 0.65 8.49
C VAL A 193 -9.64 -0.79 8.88
N LEU A 194 -8.59 -1.59 8.80
CA LEU A 194 -8.52 -2.95 9.31
C LEU A 194 -7.41 -3.02 10.35
N CYS A 195 -7.77 -3.24 11.60
CA CYS A 195 -6.79 -3.43 12.67
C CYS A 195 -6.45 -4.90 12.78
N LEU A 196 -5.18 -5.22 12.59
CA LEU A 196 -4.68 -6.59 12.61
C LEU A 196 -3.67 -6.78 13.74
N ASN A 197 -3.89 -7.82 14.54
CA ASN A 197 -2.91 -8.36 15.49
C ASN A 197 -3.12 -9.88 15.57
N ARG A 198 -2.70 -10.59 14.51
CA ARG A 198 -3.05 -11.96 14.12
C ARG A 198 -4.53 -12.13 13.80
N LEU A 199 -5.41 -11.73 14.72
CA LEU A 199 -6.87 -11.65 14.54
C LEU A 199 -7.25 -10.24 14.09
N GLN A 200 -8.45 -10.12 13.51
CA GLN A 200 -9.09 -8.85 13.26
C GLN A 200 -9.49 -8.19 14.58
N VAL A 201 -8.87 -7.06 14.91
CA VAL A 201 -9.18 -6.30 16.14
C VAL A 201 -10.24 -5.25 15.88
N CYS A 202 -10.21 -4.62 14.68
CA CYS A 202 -11.21 -3.66 14.25
C CYS A 202 -11.43 -3.68 12.74
N PHE A 203 -12.61 -3.23 12.29
CA PHE A 203 -12.91 -2.94 10.89
C PHE A 203 -14.03 -1.89 10.82
N GLY A 204 -13.84 -0.84 10.02
CA GLY A 204 -14.83 0.22 9.85
C GLY A 204 -14.20 1.53 9.39
N SER A 205 -14.93 2.64 9.47
CA SER A 205 -14.37 3.97 9.21
C SER A 205 -13.31 4.33 10.26
N PRO A 206 -12.30 5.15 9.94
CA PRO A 206 -11.25 5.51 10.90
C PRO A 206 -11.81 6.08 12.22
N THR A 207 -12.81 6.93 12.15
CA THR A 207 -13.40 7.59 13.33
C THR A 207 -14.19 6.64 14.23
N GLU A 208 -14.80 5.60 13.67
CA GLU A 208 -15.58 4.61 14.42
C GLU A 208 -14.69 3.48 14.95
N ALA A 209 -13.74 3.03 14.14
CA ALA A 209 -12.95 1.84 14.42
C ALA A 209 -11.72 2.13 15.31
N LEU A 210 -11.14 3.34 15.27
CA LEU A 210 -9.93 3.70 16.00
C LEU A 210 -10.24 4.41 17.33
N SER A 211 -10.95 3.72 18.23
CA SER A 211 -11.10 4.22 19.60
C SER A 211 -9.80 4.09 20.39
N SER A 212 -9.68 4.86 21.49
CA SER A 212 -8.54 4.76 22.40
C SER A 212 -8.34 3.33 22.91
N GLU A 213 -9.43 2.59 23.16
CA GLU A 213 -9.37 1.19 23.60
C GLU A 213 -8.80 0.26 22.52
N VAL A 214 -9.18 0.45 21.27
CA VAL A 214 -8.66 -0.31 20.12
C VAL A 214 -7.18 -0.04 19.93
N LEU A 215 -6.76 1.23 20.00
CA LEU A 215 -5.35 1.60 19.89
C LEU A 215 -4.51 1.04 21.02
N THR A 216 -5.03 1.05 22.26
CA THR A 216 -4.39 0.39 23.39
C THR A 216 -4.25 -1.12 23.18
N LYS A 217 -5.27 -1.79 22.64
CA LYS A 217 -5.19 -3.23 22.30
C LYS A 217 -4.17 -3.52 21.20
N LEU A 218 -4.00 -2.61 20.23
CA LEU A 218 -3.06 -2.81 19.12
C LEU A 218 -1.62 -2.58 19.52
N TYR A 219 -1.36 -1.48 20.24
CA TYR A 219 0.00 -0.95 20.47
C TYR A 219 0.45 -0.99 21.92
N GLY A 220 -0.43 -1.35 22.87
CA GLY A 220 -0.16 -1.32 24.32
C GLY A 220 -0.41 0.06 24.93
N GLU A 221 -0.16 0.20 26.24
CA GLU A 221 -0.52 1.40 27.04
C GLU A 221 0.23 2.70 26.71
N SER A 222 1.13 2.72 25.72
CA SER A 222 2.02 3.86 25.46
C SER A 222 1.65 4.76 24.29
N VAL A 223 0.44 4.65 23.73
CA VAL A 223 0.00 5.55 22.66
C VAL A 223 -0.66 6.80 23.24
N GLY A 224 0.16 7.82 23.53
CA GLY A 224 -0.35 9.16 23.83
C GLY A 224 -0.92 9.79 22.57
N PHE A 225 -2.22 10.11 22.57
CA PHE A 225 -2.81 10.93 21.51
C PHE A 225 -2.25 12.35 21.59
N TYR A 226 -1.46 12.76 20.62
CA TYR A 226 -1.24 14.16 20.30
C TYR A 226 -2.44 14.64 19.47
N ASP A 227 -3.46 15.20 20.13
CA ASP A 227 -4.59 15.89 19.49
C ASP A 227 -4.08 17.25 19.00
N HIS A 228 -3.61 17.32 17.78
CA HIS A 228 -3.32 18.58 17.10
C HIS A 228 -4.63 19.27 16.72
N ARG A 229 -5.36 19.81 17.72
CA ARG A 229 -6.34 20.84 17.47
C ARG A 229 -5.59 22.12 17.14
N HIS A 230 -5.42 22.41 15.87
CA HIS A 230 -5.08 23.75 15.42
C HIS A 230 -6.22 24.69 15.84
N ASN A 231 -6.04 25.35 16.98
CA ASN A 231 -6.80 26.54 17.32
C ASN A 231 -6.47 27.64 16.30
N HIS A 232 -7.27 27.75 15.25
CA HIS A 232 -7.39 29.01 14.54
C HIS A 232 -8.21 29.95 15.44
N GLN A 233 -7.53 30.71 16.29
CA GLN A 233 -8.09 31.92 16.87
C GLN A 233 -7.77 33.09 15.95
N ALA A 234 -8.81 33.86 15.69
CA ALA A 234 -9.02 35.06 14.91
C ALA A 234 -7.85 36.05 14.80
#